data_cf2461f58990b4cf47160a60635fb47d
#
_entry.id   cf2461f58990b4cf47160a60635fb47d
#
_cell.length_a   1.000
_cell.length_b   1.000
_cell.length_c   1.000
_cell.angle_alpha   90.00
_cell.angle_beta   90.00
_cell.angle_gamma   90.00
#
_symmetry.space_group_name_H-M   'P 1'
#
loop_
_entity.id
_entity.type
_entity.pdbx_description
1 polymer ?
#
loop_
_entity_poly.entity_id
_entity_poly.type
_entity_poly.pdbx_seq_one_letter_code
_entity_poly.pdbx_strand_id
1 'polypeptide(L)'
;NPSAIRAEEDPALLTHLLSVMATGGLRDRDSISRFFDQTFLATHMNEQSLEARLDDVIGWLAENGMITREGESDEVLSRIKERENSTSETEDWQDEMPEWAKTGESVPGLEISKSEFESTTTLPPRKGPAIFGFSRASQRITSEPTLPDPASMTYSSTPLGHRVARLYLNPISGRMIHDGIQKAMKIMIGTDDVRQLSPMSLLHLVACTPDFLALWPRKEEAERIHAAIHSHQREFLTEAVDADIERRMKGVLVLEDWINEARMEDLENNWNVQPGDVRSRVDLAEWLLYAMREILNDDEELRQLGTSQHKMLVDLVSELHSRVRHGCKSDLLGLVSIRGIGRTRAREMVTLLG
;
A
#
# COMPACT_ATOMS: atom_id res chain seq x y z
N ASN A 1 5.91 30.86 14.56
CA ASN A 1 6.25 29.81 13.61
C ASN A 1 5.01 28.95 13.44
N PRO A 2 4.34 28.93 12.26
CA PRO A 2 3.43 27.86 11.98
C PRO A 2 4.30 26.60 11.99
N SER A 3 3.95 25.63 12.84
CA SER A 3 4.57 24.32 12.88
C SER A 3 4.53 23.77 11.47
N ALA A 4 5.70 23.53 10.85
CA ALA A 4 5.78 22.88 9.57
C ALA A 4 5.02 21.55 9.71
N ILE A 5 3.89 21.44 9.04
CA ILE A 5 3.12 20.20 9.00
C ILE A 5 3.97 19.26 8.15
N ARG A 6 4.43 18.18 8.74
CA ARG A 6 5.26 17.20 8.02
C ARG A 6 4.41 16.59 6.90
N ALA A 7 5.04 16.28 5.76
CA ALA A 7 4.37 15.63 4.63
C ALA A 7 3.60 14.36 5.05
N GLU A 8 4.12 13.62 6.03
CA GLU A 8 3.49 12.44 6.61
C GLU A 8 2.15 12.71 7.32
N GLU A 9 1.88 13.96 7.69
CA GLU A 9 0.62 14.37 8.31
C GLU A 9 -0.49 14.63 7.27
N ASP A 10 -0.15 14.58 5.95
CA ASP A 10 -1.10 14.74 4.85
C ASP A 10 -1.06 13.56 3.86
N PRO A 11 -1.49 12.37 4.29
CA PRO A 11 -1.45 11.17 3.45
C PRO A 11 -2.31 11.28 2.19
N ALA A 12 -3.37 12.10 2.22
CA ALA A 12 -4.22 12.32 1.06
C ALA A 12 -3.46 13.08 -0.03
N LEU A 13 -2.76 14.16 0.33
CA LEU A 13 -1.95 14.92 -0.63
C LEU A 13 -0.81 14.09 -1.20
N LEU A 14 -0.11 13.31 -0.36
CA LEU A 14 0.92 12.35 -0.79
C LEU A 14 0.38 11.38 -1.85
N THR A 15 -0.76 10.75 -1.58
CA THR A 15 -1.37 9.76 -2.47
C THR A 15 -1.83 10.39 -3.77
N HIS A 16 -2.50 11.55 -3.72
CA HIS A 16 -2.99 12.23 -4.91
C HIS A 16 -1.86 12.73 -5.79
N LEU A 17 -0.84 13.38 -5.22
CA LEU A 17 0.30 13.88 -5.98
C LEU A 17 1.05 12.73 -6.67
N LEU A 18 1.35 11.66 -5.93
CA LEU A 18 2.01 10.48 -6.51
C LEU A 18 1.18 9.86 -7.64
N SER A 19 -0.15 9.75 -7.46
CA SER A 19 -1.04 9.18 -8.48
C SER A 19 -1.04 10.01 -9.77
N VAL A 20 -1.09 11.33 -9.67
CA VAL A 20 -1.07 12.22 -10.85
C VAL A 20 0.29 12.19 -11.54
N MET A 21 1.39 12.15 -10.78
CA MET A 21 2.74 12.01 -11.33
C MET A 21 2.94 10.66 -12.02
N ALA A 22 2.44 9.57 -11.43
CA ALA A 22 2.52 8.23 -12.00
C ALA A 22 1.77 8.08 -13.33
N THR A 23 0.72 8.88 -13.57
CA THR A 23 0.04 8.94 -14.89
C THR A 23 0.81 9.75 -15.93
N GLY A 24 1.92 10.39 -15.57
CA GLY A 24 2.74 11.21 -16.46
C GLY A 24 2.12 12.57 -16.81
N GLY A 25 1.03 12.97 -16.14
CA GLY A 25 0.31 14.21 -16.40
C GLY A 25 1.01 15.48 -15.89
N LEU A 26 1.78 15.35 -14.82
CA LEU A 26 2.49 16.47 -14.18
C LEU A 26 3.97 16.09 -14.04
N ARG A 27 4.84 16.88 -14.67
CA ARG A 27 6.28 16.61 -14.69
C ARG A 27 7.14 17.75 -14.16
N ASP A 28 6.61 18.95 -14.11
CA ASP A 28 7.32 20.15 -13.65
C ASP A 28 6.57 20.82 -12.50
N ARG A 29 7.30 21.63 -11.72
CA ARG A 29 6.76 22.28 -10.53
C ARG A 29 5.59 23.22 -10.84
N ASP A 30 5.65 23.91 -11.98
CA ASP A 30 4.62 24.85 -12.38
C ASP A 30 3.33 24.16 -12.80
N SER A 31 3.42 22.99 -13.46
CA SER A 31 2.24 22.19 -13.82
C SER A 31 1.58 21.59 -12.57
N ILE A 32 2.37 21.21 -11.57
CA ILE A 32 1.88 20.72 -10.27
C ILE A 32 1.11 21.85 -9.55
N SER A 33 1.71 23.04 -9.41
CA SER A 33 1.06 24.18 -8.77
C SER A 33 -0.26 24.53 -9.44
N ARG A 34 -0.24 24.70 -10.78
CA ARG A 34 -1.45 24.99 -11.56
C ARG A 34 -2.55 23.94 -11.44
N PHE A 35 -2.18 22.67 -11.29
CA PHE A 35 -3.14 21.60 -11.06
C PHE A 35 -3.78 21.73 -9.68
N PHE A 36 -2.98 21.92 -8.63
CA PHE A 36 -3.49 22.01 -7.28
C PHE A 36 -4.23 23.31 -6.99
N ASP A 37 -3.91 24.41 -7.66
CA ASP A 37 -4.66 25.69 -7.61
C ASP A 37 -6.13 25.53 -8.05
N GLN A 38 -6.42 24.52 -8.87
CA GLN A 38 -7.78 24.23 -9.34
C GLN A 38 -8.51 23.21 -8.42
N THR A 39 -7.88 22.76 -7.36
CA THR A 39 -8.48 21.78 -6.43
C THR A 39 -9.20 22.46 -5.27
N PHE A 40 -10.04 21.69 -4.58
CA PHE A 40 -10.70 22.13 -3.36
C PHE A 40 -9.71 22.54 -2.26
N LEU A 41 -8.52 21.96 -2.25
CA LEU A 41 -7.47 22.27 -1.29
C LEU A 41 -7.06 23.75 -1.37
N ALA A 42 -6.92 24.29 -2.58
CA ALA A 42 -6.57 25.70 -2.80
C ALA A 42 -7.65 26.68 -2.27
N THR A 43 -8.92 26.26 -2.19
CA THR A 43 -9.98 27.11 -1.65
C THR A 43 -9.93 27.29 -0.13
N HIS A 44 -9.21 26.42 0.57
CA HIS A 44 -9.13 26.37 2.03
C HIS A 44 -7.76 26.80 2.58
N MET A 45 -6.78 27.01 1.71
CA MET A 45 -5.43 27.40 2.07
C MET A 45 -5.02 28.66 1.31
N ASN A 46 -4.11 29.45 1.90
CA ASN A 46 -3.48 30.52 1.14
C ASN A 46 -2.40 29.94 0.20
N GLU A 47 -2.12 30.63 -0.89
CA GLU A 47 -1.18 30.22 -1.93
C GLU A 47 0.20 29.85 -1.38
N GLN A 48 0.79 30.68 -0.51
CA GLN A 48 2.09 30.41 0.10
C GLN A 48 2.10 29.13 0.97
N SER A 49 1.01 28.85 1.66
CA SER A 49 0.89 27.64 2.47
C SER A 49 0.71 26.39 1.62
N LEU A 50 -0.01 26.48 0.49
CA LEU A 50 -0.17 25.39 -0.47
C LEU A 50 1.17 25.07 -1.15
N GLU A 51 1.90 26.07 -1.61
CA GLU A 51 3.20 25.90 -2.25
C GLU A 51 4.22 25.24 -1.32
N ALA A 52 4.33 25.72 -0.07
CA ALA A 52 5.22 25.13 0.91
C ALA A 52 4.87 23.64 1.18
N ARG A 53 3.57 23.33 1.23
CA ARG A 53 3.09 21.97 1.45
C ARG A 53 3.38 21.04 0.28
N LEU A 54 3.22 21.53 -0.94
CA LEU A 54 3.58 20.79 -2.16
C LEU A 54 5.09 20.52 -2.19
N ASP A 55 5.92 21.48 -1.80
CA ASP A 55 7.38 21.31 -1.74
C ASP A 55 7.77 20.24 -0.70
N ASP A 56 7.15 20.25 0.50
CA ASP A 56 7.38 19.25 1.53
C ASP A 56 6.99 17.84 1.04
N VAL A 57 5.84 17.71 0.35
CA VAL A 57 5.36 16.44 -0.18
C VAL A 57 6.24 15.93 -1.32
N ILE A 58 6.63 16.79 -2.25
CA ILE A 58 7.56 16.45 -3.34
C ILE A 58 8.92 16.04 -2.77
N GLY A 59 9.41 16.79 -1.77
CA GLY A 59 10.63 16.46 -1.05
C GLY A 59 10.56 15.06 -0.44
N TRP A 60 9.51 14.77 0.30
CA TRP A 60 9.28 13.47 0.94
C TRP A 60 9.21 12.33 -0.09
N LEU A 61 8.45 12.51 -1.19
CA LEU A 61 8.34 11.50 -2.24
C LEU A 61 9.69 11.19 -2.90
N ALA A 62 10.52 12.21 -3.12
CA ALA A 62 11.86 12.04 -3.70
C ALA A 62 12.82 11.36 -2.70
N GLU A 63 12.86 11.80 -1.45
CA GLU A 63 13.71 11.22 -0.40
C GLU A 63 13.36 9.74 -0.11
N ASN A 64 12.09 9.39 -0.27
CA ASN A 64 11.61 8.02 -0.09
C ASN A 64 11.60 7.18 -1.37
N GLY A 65 12.22 7.67 -2.44
CA GLY A 65 12.40 6.91 -3.67
C GLY A 65 11.13 6.62 -4.46
N MET A 66 10.06 7.43 -4.26
CA MET A 66 8.81 7.31 -5.01
C MET A 66 8.85 8.07 -6.34
N ILE A 67 9.65 9.13 -6.40
CA ILE A 67 9.87 9.93 -7.59
C ILE A 67 11.36 10.23 -7.76
N THR A 68 11.76 10.51 -8.99
CA THR A 68 13.11 11.01 -9.34
C THR A 68 13.03 12.44 -9.81
N ARG A 69 14.16 13.18 -9.68
CA ARG A 69 14.38 14.51 -10.24
C ARG A 69 15.21 14.39 -11.49
N GLU A 70 14.96 15.20 -12.49
CA GLU A 70 15.75 15.25 -13.73
C GLU A 70 17.23 15.51 -13.38
N GLY A 71 18.12 14.63 -13.88
CA GLY A 71 19.56 14.67 -13.59
C GLY A 71 20.02 13.65 -12.54
N GLU A 72 19.13 12.96 -11.83
CA GLU A 72 19.54 11.97 -10.82
C GLU A 72 19.71 10.54 -11.36
N SER A 73 19.14 10.16 -12.49
CA SER A 73 19.57 8.98 -13.26
C SER A 73 18.82 8.77 -14.58
N ASP A 74 19.48 9.05 -15.70
CA ASP A 74 19.02 8.69 -17.06
C ASP A 74 18.79 7.17 -17.20
N GLU A 75 19.45 6.35 -16.40
CA GLU A 75 19.39 4.90 -16.43
C GLU A 75 18.08 4.33 -15.87
N VAL A 76 17.49 4.99 -14.86
CA VAL A 76 16.18 4.60 -14.29
C VAL A 76 15.05 4.98 -15.24
N LEU A 77 15.15 6.14 -15.89
CA LEU A 77 14.16 6.60 -16.87
C LEU A 77 14.09 5.71 -18.12
N SER A 78 15.23 5.20 -18.59
CA SER A 78 15.26 4.24 -19.72
C SER A 78 14.62 2.92 -19.35
N ARG A 79 14.85 2.39 -18.15
CA ARG A 79 14.24 1.16 -17.65
C ARG A 79 12.72 1.25 -17.46
N ILE A 80 12.20 2.41 -17.04
CA ILE A 80 10.75 2.64 -16.92
C ILE A 80 10.10 2.62 -18.30
N LYS A 81 10.69 3.30 -19.29
CA LYS A 81 10.20 3.33 -20.68
C LYS A 81 10.20 1.96 -21.36
N GLU A 82 11.23 1.15 -21.12
CA GLU A 82 11.31 -0.21 -21.64
C GLU A 82 10.24 -1.13 -21.04
N ARG A 83 9.90 -0.96 -19.75
CA ARG A 83 8.82 -1.71 -19.10
C ARG A 83 7.43 -1.26 -19.54
N GLU A 84 7.16 0.02 -19.70
CA GLU A 84 5.88 0.53 -20.23
C GLU A 84 5.58 -0.04 -21.62
N ASN A 85 6.62 -0.25 -22.44
CA ASN A 85 6.48 -0.88 -23.76
C ASN A 85 6.33 -2.41 -23.71
N SER A 86 6.75 -3.08 -22.64
CA SER A 86 6.64 -4.54 -22.48
C SER A 86 5.35 -4.97 -21.77
N THR A 87 4.64 -4.07 -21.09
CA THR A 87 3.39 -4.34 -20.35
C THR A 87 2.13 -4.15 -21.22
N SER A 88 2.20 -4.36 -22.54
CA SER A 88 1.00 -4.43 -23.38
C SER A 88 0.25 -5.76 -23.28
N GLU A 89 0.75 -6.72 -22.53
CA GLU A 89 0.01 -7.89 -22.09
C GLU A 89 -0.72 -7.53 -20.80
N THR A 90 -2.01 -7.30 -20.91
CA THR A 90 -2.94 -7.10 -19.78
C THR A 90 -3.01 -8.39 -18.99
N GLU A 91 -2.10 -8.55 -18.01
CA GLU A 91 -2.35 -9.51 -16.94
C GLU A 91 -3.60 -9.06 -16.21
N ASP A 92 -4.58 -9.94 -16.13
CA ASP A 92 -5.90 -9.66 -15.55
C ASP A 92 -5.81 -9.66 -14.01
N TRP A 93 -5.10 -8.63 -13.48
CA TRP A 93 -4.89 -8.44 -12.04
C TRP A 93 -6.19 -8.14 -11.29
N GLN A 94 -7.30 -7.81 -12.01
CA GLN A 94 -8.58 -7.53 -11.38
C GLN A 94 -9.17 -8.76 -10.68
N ASP A 95 -8.86 -9.96 -11.16
CA ASP A 95 -9.34 -11.20 -10.54
C ASP A 95 -8.66 -11.53 -9.19
N GLU A 96 -7.48 -10.98 -8.93
CA GLU A 96 -6.74 -11.21 -7.68
C GLU A 96 -7.02 -10.17 -6.59
N MET A 97 -7.67 -9.05 -6.92
CA MET A 97 -8.00 -8.02 -5.94
C MET A 97 -9.21 -8.41 -5.08
N PRO A 98 -9.24 -8.01 -3.80
CA PRO A 98 -10.43 -8.14 -2.95
C PRO A 98 -11.67 -7.50 -3.59
N GLU A 99 -12.85 -8.08 -3.39
CA GLU A 99 -14.10 -7.65 -4.04
C GLU A 99 -14.43 -6.16 -3.80
N TRP A 100 -14.14 -5.63 -2.61
CA TRP A 100 -14.37 -4.22 -2.30
C TRP A 100 -13.47 -3.27 -3.11
N ALA A 101 -12.28 -3.71 -3.51
CA ALA A 101 -11.37 -2.92 -4.33
C ALA A 101 -11.76 -2.92 -5.82
N LYS A 102 -12.52 -3.94 -6.26
CA LYS A 102 -13.05 -4.05 -7.62
C LYS A 102 -14.28 -3.17 -7.84
N THR A 103 -15.11 -2.98 -6.80
CA THR A 103 -16.41 -2.30 -6.92
C THR A 103 -16.34 -0.81 -6.64
N GLY A 104 -15.22 -0.28 -6.14
CA GLY A 104 -15.11 1.12 -5.70
C GLY A 104 -15.98 1.43 -4.48
N GLU A 105 -16.50 0.40 -3.80
CA GLU A 105 -17.21 0.56 -2.54
C GLU A 105 -16.21 0.87 -1.42
N SER A 106 -16.65 1.72 -0.49
CA SER A 106 -15.83 2.16 0.64
C SER A 106 -15.27 0.97 1.42
N VAL A 107 -14.00 1.05 1.83
CA VAL A 107 -13.36 0.07 2.71
C VAL A 107 -14.26 -0.17 3.92
N PRO A 108 -14.60 -1.44 4.26
CA PRO A 108 -15.42 -1.73 5.42
C PRO A 108 -14.78 -1.14 6.69
N GLY A 109 -15.49 -0.22 7.33
CA GLY A 109 -14.99 0.48 8.53
C GLY A 109 -14.71 1.98 8.36
N LEU A 110 -14.74 2.54 7.13
CA LEU A 110 -14.81 3.97 6.90
C LEU A 110 -16.27 4.36 6.60
N GLU A 111 -17.08 4.49 7.64
CA GLU A 111 -18.38 5.16 7.52
C GLU A 111 -18.15 6.67 7.37
N ILE A 112 -18.01 7.14 6.13
CA ILE A 112 -18.34 8.52 5.80
C ILE A 112 -19.85 8.56 5.76
N SER A 113 -20.46 9.23 6.74
CA SER A 113 -21.92 9.30 6.85
C SER A 113 -22.48 9.93 5.57
N LYS A 114 -23.32 9.17 4.86
CA LYS A 114 -24.03 9.61 3.65
C LYS A 114 -24.96 10.80 3.87
N SER A 115 -25.13 11.26 5.10
CA SER A 115 -26.08 12.31 5.44
C SER A 115 -25.62 13.74 5.12
N GLU A 116 -24.35 13.97 4.82
CA GLU A 116 -23.86 15.32 4.49
C GLU A 116 -23.75 15.61 2.98
N PHE A 117 -23.96 14.59 2.12
CA PHE A 117 -23.79 14.75 0.67
C PHE A 117 -25.11 15.00 -0.11
N GLU A 118 -26.27 14.89 0.54
CA GLU A 118 -27.58 15.01 -0.16
C GLU A 118 -28.24 16.40 -0.12
N SER A 119 -27.63 17.41 0.48
CA SER A 119 -28.33 18.69 0.69
C SER A 119 -27.93 19.86 -0.20
N THR A 120 -27.10 19.68 -1.22
CA THR A 120 -26.77 20.80 -2.15
C THR A 120 -26.57 20.36 -3.58
N THR A 121 -27.65 19.93 -4.27
CA THR A 121 -27.59 19.85 -5.73
C THR A 121 -28.88 20.27 -6.38
N THR A 122 -29.07 21.57 -6.47
CA THR A 122 -29.92 22.18 -7.50
C THR A 122 -29.15 23.34 -8.12
N LEU A 123 -28.26 23.04 -9.03
CA LEU A 123 -27.70 24.02 -9.97
C LEU A 123 -28.20 23.68 -11.39
N PRO A 124 -28.67 24.70 -12.12
CA PRO A 124 -29.17 24.49 -13.49
C PRO A 124 -28.03 24.12 -14.46
N PRO A 125 -28.32 23.42 -15.58
CA PRO A 125 -27.29 22.96 -16.49
C PRO A 125 -26.60 24.15 -17.15
N ARG A 126 -25.34 24.39 -16.77
CA ARG A 126 -24.46 25.30 -17.52
C ARG A 126 -23.99 24.60 -18.79
N LYS A 127 -24.43 25.09 -19.95
CA LYS A 127 -23.79 24.84 -21.23
C LYS A 127 -22.43 25.52 -21.20
N GLY A 128 -21.37 24.80 -20.85
CA GLY A 128 -19.97 25.20 -21.00
C GLY A 128 -19.24 24.15 -21.82
N PRO A 129 -18.19 24.52 -22.58
CA PRO A 129 -17.44 23.59 -23.39
C PRO A 129 -16.81 22.51 -22.52
N ALA A 130 -16.77 21.28 -23.05
CA ALA A 130 -16.20 20.11 -22.39
C ALA A 130 -14.78 20.39 -21.90
N ILE A 131 -14.54 20.20 -20.59
CA ILE A 131 -13.26 20.46 -19.91
C ILE A 131 -12.17 19.43 -20.27
N PHE A 132 -12.52 18.42 -21.05
CA PHE A 132 -11.55 17.48 -21.62
C PHE A 132 -11.50 17.62 -23.14
N GLY A 133 -10.89 18.74 -23.59
CA GLY A 133 -10.44 18.87 -24.96
C GLY A 133 -9.16 18.06 -25.15
N PHE A 134 -9.28 16.80 -25.57
CA PHE A 134 -8.17 16.15 -26.27
C PHE A 134 -7.94 16.91 -27.58
N SER A 135 -7.04 17.88 -27.57
CA SER A 135 -6.55 18.46 -28.82
C SER A 135 -5.74 17.39 -29.54
N ARG A 136 -6.17 17.05 -30.76
CA ARG A 136 -5.43 16.17 -31.67
C ARG A 136 -3.98 16.65 -31.78
N ALA A 137 -3.03 15.71 -31.74
CA ALA A 137 -1.60 15.89 -31.90
C ALA A 137 -1.17 16.39 -33.29
N SER A 138 -1.79 17.44 -33.81
CA SER A 138 -1.53 17.99 -35.14
C SER A 138 -1.16 19.48 -35.16
N GLN A 139 -0.97 20.11 -34.01
CA GLN A 139 -0.35 21.42 -33.96
C GLN A 139 1.08 21.27 -33.46
N ARG A 140 2.00 20.99 -34.42
CA ARG A 140 3.42 21.28 -34.22
C ARG A 140 3.55 22.78 -34.08
N ILE A 141 3.69 23.24 -32.85
CA ILE A 141 4.25 24.56 -32.58
C ILE A 141 5.76 24.41 -32.84
N THR A 142 6.21 24.87 -33.96
CA THR A 142 7.64 25.16 -34.21
C THR A 142 8.01 26.36 -33.36
N SER A 143 8.29 26.14 -32.10
CA SER A 143 9.11 27.06 -31.30
C SER A 143 10.55 26.59 -31.41
N GLU A 144 11.46 27.50 -31.78
CA GLU A 144 12.90 27.27 -31.69
C GLU A 144 13.25 26.68 -30.33
N PRO A 145 14.24 25.78 -30.23
CA PRO A 145 14.67 25.24 -28.96
C PRO A 145 15.29 26.34 -28.12
N THR A 146 14.49 27.01 -27.34
CA THR A 146 14.97 27.76 -26.19
C THR A 146 15.63 26.75 -25.25
N LEU A 147 16.92 26.97 -25.00
CA LEU A 147 17.64 26.22 -23.97
C LEU A 147 16.76 26.13 -22.70
N PRO A 148 16.55 24.96 -22.14
CA PRO A 148 15.71 24.83 -20.96
C PRO A 148 16.25 25.71 -19.84
N ASP A 149 15.37 26.48 -19.25
CA ASP A 149 15.69 27.32 -18.10
C ASP A 149 16.23 26.36 -16.99
N PRO A 150 17.44 26.60 -16.45
CA PRO A 150 18.06 25.74 -15.44
C PRO A 150 17.22 25.55 -14.17
N ALA A 151 16.12 26.27 -14.03
CA ALA A 151 15.22 26.20 -12.87
C ALA A 151 14.03 25.24 -13.03
N SER A 152 13.76 24.63 -14.19
CA SER A 152 12.63 23.70 -14.34
C SER A 152 13.05 22.28 -13.98
N MET A 153 13.00 21.92 -12.69
CA MET A 153 13.10 20.53 -12.26
C MET A 153 11.93 19.72 -12.82
N THR A 154 12.22 18.64 -13.52
CA THR A 154 11.21 17.67 -13.91
C THR A 154 11.24 16.46 -12.99
N TYR A 155 10.05 15.92 -12.75
CA TYR A 155 9.81 14.80 -11.85
C TYR A 155 9.22 13.63 -12.63
N SER A 156 9.63 12.42 -12.30
CA SER A 156 8.98 11.21 -12.79
C SER A 156 8.84 10.16 -11.68
N SER A 157 7.80 9.34 -11.76
CA SER A 157 7.61 8.26 -10.79
C SER A 157 8.64 7.16 -11.00
N THR A 158 9.20 6.64 -9.91
CA THR A 158 10.03 5.45 -9.92
C THR A 158 9.18 4.18 -10.11
N PRO A 159 9.77 3.00 -10.38
CA PRO A 159 9.02 1.75 -10.37
C PRO A 159 8.24 1.52 -9.07
N LEU A 160 8.86 1.81 -7.92
CA LEU A 160 8.18 1.75 -6.61
C LEU A 160 7.01 2.73 -6.54
N GLY A 161 7.23 4.01 -6.88
CA GLY A 161 6.19 5.02 -6.85
C GLY A 161 5.03 4.70 -7.81
N HIS A 162 5.35 4.22 -9.01
CA HIS A 162 4.34 3.80 -9.97
C HIS A 162 3.50 2.61 -9.44
N ARG A 163 4.14 1.61 -8.84
CA ARG A 163 3.44 0.46 -8.25
C ARG A 163 2.56 0.89 -7.08
N VAL A 164 3.07 1.72 -6.16
CA VAL A 164 2.31 2.26 -5.02
C VAL A 164 1.06 3.03 -5.50
N ALA A 165 1.22 3.88 -6.52
CA ALA A 165 0.11 4.62 -7.11
C ALA A 165 -0.94 3.69 -7.74
N ARG A 166 -0.53 2.68 -8.51
CA ARG A 166 -1.44 1.70 -9.14
C ARG A 166 -2.21 0.86 -8.15
N LEU A 167 -1.62 0.55 -7.01
CA LEU A 167 -2.26 -0.21 -5.94
C LEU A 167 -3.15 0.65 -5.04
N TYR A 168 -3.21 1.96 -5.27
CA TYR A 168 -3.90 2.93 -4.40
C TYR A 168 -3.42 2.86 -2.94
N LEU A 169 -2.16 2.48 -2.75
CA LEU A 169 -1.55 2.33 -1.45
C LEU A 169 -1.13 3.71 -0.93
N ASN A 170 -1.28 3.94 0.37
CA ASN A 170 -0.65 5.10 1.00
C ASN A 170 0.87 5.06 0.75
N PRO A 171 1.50 6.12 0.23
CA PRO A 171 2.95 6.13 -0.02
C PRO A 171 3.79 5.77 1.20
N ILE A 172 3.35 6.15 2.40
CA ILE A 172 4.02 5.76 3.66
C ILE A 172 3.98 4.23 3.84
N SER A 173 2.83 3.60 3.59
CA SER A 173 2.70 2.13 3.63
C SER A 173 3.60 1.47 2.59
N GLY A 174 3.63 2.02 1.37
CA GLY A 174 4.49 1.54 0.30
C GLY A 174 5.97 1.57 0.70
N ARG A 175 6.42 2.66 1.31
CA ARG A 175 7.78 2.80 1.81
C ARG A 175 8.08 1.83 2.95
N MET A 176 7.20 1.72 3.94
CA MET A 176 7.36 0.79 5.05
C MET A 176 7.45 -0.67 4.60
N ILE A 177 6.60 -1.07 3.64
CA ILE A 177 6.63 -2.41 3.04
C ILE A 177 7.96 -2.63 2.32
N HIS A 178 8.40 -1.70 1.50
CA HIS A 178 9.66 -1.81 0.77
C HIS A 178 10.86 -1.95 1.71
N ASP A 179 10.96 -1.11 2.76
CA ASP A 179 12.03 -1.20 3.75
C ASP A 179 12.00 -2.52 4.54
N GLY A 180 10.81 -2.98 4.89
CA GLY A 180 10.61 -4.27 5.54
C GLY A 180 11.05 -5.44 4.67
N ILE A 181 10.73 -5.41 3.37
CA ILE A 181 11.18 -6.40 2.39
C ILE A 181 12.70 -6.39 2.27
N GLN A 182 13.33 -5.22 2.16
CA GLN A 182 14.78 -5.10 2.11
C GLN A 182 15.44 -5.71 3.35
N LYS A 183 14.88 -5.45 4.54
CA LYS A 183 15.35 -6.03 5.79
C LYS A 183 15.17 -7.55 5.82
N ALA A 184 14.03 -8.06 5.35
CA ALA A 184 13.77 -9.49 5.22
C ALA A 184 14.79 -10.18 4.29
N MET A 185 15.08 -9.58 3.14
CA MET A 185 16.10 -10.08 2.20
C MET A 185 17.49 -10.12 2.84
N LYS A 186 17.89 -9.06 3.55
CA LYS A 186 19.18 -9.03 4.27
C LYS A 186 19.29 -10.13 5.33
N ILE A 187 18.20 -10.42 6.05
CA ILE A 187 18.13 -11.51 7.03
C ILE A 187 18.31 -12.86 6.31
N MET A 188 17.63 -13.07 5.18
CA MET A 188 17.69 -14.34 4.45
C MET A 188 19.07 -14.58 3.77
N ILE A 189 19.78 -13.53 3.40
CA ILE A 189 21.11 -13.61 2.78
C ILE A 189 22.21 -13.74 3.84
N GLY A 190 22.02 -13.13 5.01
CA GLY A 190 22.98 -13.14 6.11
C GLY A 190 23.06 -14.52 6.76
N THR A 191 24.25 -15.16 6.69
CA THR A 191 24.50 -16.49 7.26
C THR A 191 24.57 -16.53 8.77
N ASP A 192 24.72 -15.39 9.43
CA ASP A 192 24.97 -15.28 10.87
C ASP A 192 23.75 -14.85 11.69
N ASP A 193 22.64 -14.45 11.06
CA ASP A 193 21.43 -14.05 11.78
C ASP A 193 20.45 -15.24 11.94
N VAL A 194 20.35 -15.74 13.17
CA VAL A 194 19.49 -16.88 13.56
C VAL A 194 17.99 -16.55 13.44
N ARG A 195 17.62 -15.36 12.98
CA ARG A 195 16.24 -14.93 12.81
C ARG A 195 15.62 -15.66 11.64
N GLN A 196 14.68 -16.55 11.93
CA GLN A 196 13.79 -17.09 10.92
C GLN A 196 12.67 -16.08 10.64
N LEU A 197 12.48 -15.77 9.35
CA LEU A 197 11.25 -15.09 8.93
C LEU A 197 10.06 -16.00 9.18
N SER A 198 9.10 -15.48 9.91
CA SER A 198 7.87 -16.19 10.25
C SER A 198 6.65 -15.46 9.67
N PRO A 199 5.48 -16.08 9.60
CA PRO A 199 4.23 -15.38 9.31
C PRO A 199 4.03 -14.14 10.21
N MET A 200 4.44 -14.22 11.48
CA MET A 200 4.39 -13.12 12.45
C MET A 200 5.19 -11.91 11.99
N SER A 201 6.39 -12.10 11.41
CA SER A 201 7.23 -11.01 10.89
C SER A 201 6.50 -10.19 9.81
N LEU A 202 5.84 -10.87 8.88
CA LEU A 202 5.13 -10.25 7.76
C LEU A 202 3.79 -9.64 8.20
N LEU A 203 3.03 -10.32 9.07
CA LEU A 203 1.79 -9.78 9.63
C LEU A 203 2.05 -8.55 10.49
N HIS A 204 3.16 -8.53 11.25
CA HIS A 204 3.56 -7.35 12.00
C HIS A 204 3.90 -6.18 11.07
N LEU A 205 4.67 -6.42 10.00
CA LEU A 205 4.98 -5.39 9.00
C LEU A 205 3.71 -4.80 8.40
N VAL A 206 2.76 -5.64 8.00
CA VAL A 206 1.43 -5.22 7.50
C VAL A 206 0.69 -4.38 8.54
N ALA A 207 0.65 -4.83 9.80
CA ALA A 207 -0.06 -4.13 10.87
C ALA A 207 0.57 -2.78 11.26
N CYS A 208 1.84 -2.55 10.92
CA CYS A 208 2.51 -1.27 11.14
C CYS A 208 2.19 -0.23 10.07
N THR A 209 1.64 -0.61 8.93
CA THR A 209 1.29 0.33 7.86
C THR A 209 0.11 1.23 8.24
N PRO A 210 0.09 2.52 7.81
CA PRO A 210 -1.06 3.41 8.00
C PRO A 210 -2.37 2.89 7.41
N ASP A 211 -2.31 2.05 6.37
CA ASP A 211 -3.50 1.48 5.72
C ASP A 211 -4.14 0.36 6.55
N PHE A 212 -3.44 -0.18 7.56
CA PHE A 212 -4.01 -1.21 8.42
C PHE A 212 -4.77 -0.61 9.60
N LEU A 213 -6.02 -1.02 9.77
CA LEU A 213 -6.86 -0.58 10.89
C LEU A 213 -6.53 -1.34 12.16
N ALA A 214 -5.77 -0.73 13.06
CA ALA A 214 -5.41 -1.32 14.34
C ALA A 214 -6.64 -1.58 15.24
N LEU A 215 -6.51 -2.53 16.20
CA LEU A 215 -7.57 -2.91 17.13
C LEU A 215 -7.26 -2.38 18.54
N TRP A 216 -8.26 -1.83 19.22
CA TRP A 216 -8.09 -1.36 20.59
C TRP A 216 -7.99 -2.54 21.55
N PRO A 217 -6.89 -2.67 22.33
CA PRO A 217 -6.75 -3.72 23.34
C PRO A 217 -7.64 -3.42 24.55
N ARG A 218 -8.12 -4.49 25.21
CA ARG A 218 -8.73 -4.42 26.54
C ARG A 218 -7.71 -4.71 27.63
N LYS A 219 -8.01 -4.32 28.86
CA LYS A 219 -7.10 -4.55 30.00
C LYS A 219 -6.78 -6.04 30.20
N GLU A 220 -7.77 -6.90 29.99
CA GLU A 220 -7.65 -8.36 30.15
C GLU A 220 -6.72 -9.00 29.09
N GLU A 221 -6.52 -8.33 27.96
CA GLU A 221 -5.68 -8.79 26.86
C GLU A 221 -4.23 -8.33 26.98
N ALA A 222 -3.96 -7.28 27.80
CA ALA A 222 -2.68 -6.57 27.86
C ALA A 222 -1.51 -7.51 28.17
N GLU A 223 -1.64 -8.40 29.16
CA GLU A 223 -0.59 -9.34 29.53
C GLU A 223 -0.20 -10.26 28.37
N ARG A 224 -1.19 -10.79 27.65
CA ARG A 224 -0.97 -11.66 26.49
C ARG A 224 -0.34 -10.91 25.32
N ILE A 225 -0.77 -9.68 25.07
CA ILE A 225 -0.19 -8.81 24.03
C ILE A 225 1.26 -8.47 24.38
N HIS A 226 1.56 -8.07 25.61
CA HIS A 226 2.92 -7.78 26.05
C HIS A 226 3.84 -9.01 25.96
N ALA A 227 3.35 -10.18 26.38
CA ALA A 227 4.09 -11.43 26.25
C ALA A 227 4.43 -11.74 24.77
N ALA A 228 3.47 -11.56 23.86
CA ALA A 228 3.67 -11.74 22.43
C ALA A 228 4.68 -10.73 21.86
N ILE A 229 4.58 -9.44 22.21
CA ILE A 229 5.55 -8.42 21.80
C ILE A 229 6.96 -8.82 22.25
N HIS A 230 7.11 -9.22 23.50
CA HIS A 230 8.41 -9.59 24.04
C HIS A 230 8.99 -10.85 23.37
N SER A 231 8.17 -11.86 23.07
CA SER A 231 8.64 -13.09 22.43
C SER A 231 9.02 -12.90 20.97
N HIS A 232 8.31 -12.01 20.23
CA HIS A 232 8.48 -11.84 18.79
C HIS A 232 9.25 -10.58 18.38
N GLN A 233 9.64 -9.70 19.33
CA GLN A 233 10.33 -8.43 18.99
C GLN A 233 11.57 -8.59 18.10
N ARG A 234 12.25 -9.74 18.16
CA ARG A 234 13.42 -10.04 17.33
C ARG A 234 13.07 -10.37 15.89
N GLU A 235 11.82 -10.69 15.62
CA GLU A 235 11.30 -11.04 14.29
C GLU A 235 10.76 -9.80 13.57
N PHE A 236 10.63 -8.65 14.25
CA PHE A 236 10.01 -7.47 13.68
C PHE A 236 10.89 -6.85 12.57
N LEU A 237 10.27 -6.66 11.42
CA LEU A 237 10.91 -6.07 10.24
C LEU A 237 10.95 -4.54 10.29
N THR A 238 10.22 -3.92 11.18
CA THR A 238 10.19 -2.48 11.42
C THR A 238 10.64 -2.16 12.83
N GLU A 239 11.18 -0.96 13.05
CA GLU A 239 11.62 -0.49 14.37
C GLU A 239 10.48 0.12 15.20
N ALA A 240 9.25 0.06 14.71
CA ALA A 240 8.09 0.71 15.29
C ALA A 240 7.69 0.09 16.64
N VAL A 241 8.48 0.40 17.68
CA VAL A 241 8.05 0.32 19.08
C VAL A 241 7.57 1.71 19.47
N ASP A 242 6.33 2.01 19.17
CA ASP A 242 5.67 3.28 19.50
C ASP A 242 4.44 3.05 20.41
N ALA A 243 3.75 4.15 20.70
CA ALA A 243 2.56 4.11 21.58
C ALA A 243 1.42 3.21 21.04
N ASP A 244 1.42 2.88 19.75
CA ASP A 244 0.39 2.07 19.11
C ASP A 244 0.77 0.58 18.96
N ILE A 245 1.92 0.15 19.45
CA ILE A 245 2.40 -1.23 19.29
C ILE A 245 1.40 -2.27 19.82
N GLU A 246 0.75 -2.00 20.96
CA GLU A 246 -0.24 -2.91 21.54
C GLU A 246 -1.48 -3.07 20.63
N ARG A 247 -1.93 -1.97 20.04
CA ARG A 247 -3.08 -1.93 19.12
C ARG A 247 -2.80 -2.71 17.83
N ARG A 248 -1.59 -2.53 17.28
CA ARG A 248 -1.12 -3.26 16.10
C ARG A 248 -0.95 -4.74 16.40
N MET A 249 -0.30 -5.05 17.53
CA MET A 249 -0.05 -6.43 17.94
C MET A 249 -1.35 -7.20 18.20
N LYS A 250 -2.38 -6.58 18.77
CA LYS A 250 -3.71 -7.20 18.85
C LYS A 250 -4.22 -7.60 17.47
N GLY A 251 -4.11 -6.75 16.46
CA GLY A 251 -4.49 -7.06 15.08
C GLY A 251 -3.72 -8.25 14.52
N VAL A 252 -2.41 -8.28 14.76
CA VAL A 252 -1.53 -9.40 14.35
C VAL A 252 -1.96 -10.72 14.98
N LEU A 253 -2.22 -10.73 16.29
CA LEU A 253 -2.63 -11.94 17.02
C LEU A 253 -4.00 -12.46 16.58
N VAL A 254 -4.94 -11.57 16.27
CA VAL A 254 -6.23 -11.95 15.67
C VAL A 254 -6.04 -12.58 14.30
N LEU A 255 -5.16 -12.04 13.46
CA LEU A 255 -4.83 -12.61 12.14
C LEU A 255 -4.06 -13.93 12.28
N GLU A 256 -3.18 -14.07 13.28
CA GLU A 256 -2.47 -15.30 13.55
C GLU A 256 -3.44 -16.42 13.94
N ASP A 257 -4.35 -16.17 14.88
CA ASP A 257 -5.40 -17.12 15.25
C ASP A 257 -6.28 -17.48 14.03
N TRP A 258 -6.61 -16.47 13.18
CA TRP A 258 -7.38 -16.68 11.96
C TRP A 258 -6.70 -17.63 10.98
N ILE A 259 -5.41 -17.44 10.67
CA ILE A 259 -4.66 -18.33 9.77
C ILE A 259 -4.33 -19.69 10.39
N ASN A 260 -4.49 -19.84 11.70
CA ASN A 260 -4.40 -21.09 12.44
C ASN A 260 -5.76 -21.78 12.65
N GLU A 261 -6.79 -21.33 11.88
CA GLU A 261 -8.13 -21.94 11.79
C GLU A 261 -8.99 -21.74 13.04
N ALA A 262 -8.70 -20.75 13.88
CA ALA A 262 -9.59 -20.42 14.98
C ALA A 262 -11.02 -20.15 14.48
N ARG A 263 -12.01 -20.68 15.19
CA ARG A 263 -13.42 -20.42 14.89
C ARG A 263 -13.76 -18.98 15.23
N MET A 264 -14.77 -18.43 14.58
CA MET A 264 -15.20 -17.05 14.83
C MET A 264 -15.58 -16.82 16.29
N GLU A 265 -16.29 -17.78 16.91
CA GLU A 265 -16.64 -17.76 18.33
C GLU A 265 -15.39 -17.69 19.24
N ASP A 266 -14.32 -18.40 18.88
CA ASP A 266 -13.07 -18.39 19.64
C ASP A 266 -12.37 -17.02 19.52
N LEU A 267 -12.40 -16.41 18.33
CA LEU A 267 -11.87 -15.05 18.11
C LEU A 267 -12.66 -13.99 18.89
N GLU A 268 -13.99 -14.07 18.86
CA GLU A 268 -14.87 -13.19 19.62
C GLU A 268 -14.60 -13.27 21.13
N ASN A 269 -14.50 -14.49 21.65
CA ASN A 269 -14.28 -14.72 23.07
C ASN A 269 -12.86 -14.33 23.52
N ASN A 270 -11.85 -14.68 22.72
CA ASN A 270 -10.45 -14.48 23.07
C ASN A 270 -9.98 -13.03 22.92
N TRP A 271 -10.50 -12.31 21.91
CA TRP A 271 -10.02 -10.98 21.54
C TRP A 271 -11.08 -9.90 21.64
N ASN A 272 -12.30 -10.29 22.04
CA ASN A 272 -13.43 -9.39 22.11
C ASN A 272 -13.57 -8.51 20.86
N VAL A 273 -13.54 -9.16 19.72
CA VAL A 273 -13.75 -8.59 18.38
C VAL A 273 -15.07 -9.10 17.83
N GLN A 274 -15.70 -8.30 16.95
CA GLN A 274 -16.88 -8.74 16.24
C GLN A 274 -16.50 -9.39 14.89
N PRO A 275 -17.35 -10.21 14.27
CA PRO A 275 -17.07 -10.81 12.96
C PRO A 275 -16.71 -9.77 11.87
N GLY A 276 -17.33 -8.60 11.89
CA GLY A 276 -17.02 -7.48 11.01
C GLY A 276 -15.62 -6.90 11.22
N ASP A 277 -15.17 -6.86 12.49
CA ASP A 277 -13.80 -6.44 12.82
C ASP A 277 -12.77 -7.39 12.25
N VAL A 278 -13.00 -8.69 12.41
CA VAL A 278 -12.11 -9.73 11.87
C VAL A 278 -12.08 -9.63 10.34
N ARG A 279 -13.27 -9.57 9.71
CA ARG A 279 -13.37 -9.50 8.24
C ARG A 279 -12.61 -8.32 7.66
N SER A 280 -12.80 -7.12 8.20
CA SER A 280 -12.11 -5.92 7.72
C SER A 280 -10.58 -6.02 7.86
N ARG A 281 -10.06 -6.63 8.93
CA ARG A 281 -8.60 -6.83 9.09
C ARG A 281 -8.07 -7.90 8.15
N VAL A 282 -8.83 -8.94 7.90
CA VAL A 282 -8.49 -9.97 6.89
C VAL A 282 -8.42 -9.35 5.50
N ASP A 283 -9.42 -8.57 5.09
CA ASP A 283 -9.46 -7.93 3.77
C ASP A 283 -8.29 -6.94 3.59
N LEU A 284 -8.00 -6.13 4.62
CA LEU A 284 -6.86 -5.20 4.58
C LEU A 284 -5.51 -5.95 4.55
N ALA A 285 -5.35 -6.99 5.36
CA ALA A 285 -4.12 -7.77 5.38
C ALA A 285 -3.92 -8.52 4.06
N GLU A 286 -4.98 -9.09 3.47
CA GLU A 286 -4.94 -9.72 2.16
C GLU A 286 -4.44 -8.72 1.10
N TRP A 287 -5.03 -7.54 1.02
CA TRP A 287 -4.63 -6.49 0.09
C TRP A 287 -3.18 -6.00 0.32
N LEU A 288 -2.78 -5.78 1.57
CA LEU A 288 -1.41 -5.33 1.88
C LEU A 288 -0.36 -6.40 1.59
N LEU A 289 -0.67 -7.69 1.81
CA LEU A 289 0.21 -8.80 1.42
C LEU A 289 0.30 -8.95 -0.10
N TYR A 290 -0.82 -8.75 -0.82
CA TYR A 290 -0.79 -8.65 -2.27
C TYR A 290 0.12 -7.50 -2.73
N ALA A 291 -0.05 -6.31 -2.15
CA ALA A 291 0.81 -5.16 -2.47
C ALA A 291 2.29 -5.44 -2.18
N MET A 292 2.60 -6.09 -1.05
CA MET A 292 3.95 -6.52 -0.69
C MET A 292 4.56 -7.46 -1.75
N ARG A 293 3.79 -8.44 -2.23
CA ARG A 293 4.21 -9.35 -3.30
C ARG A 293 4.53 -8.60 -4.60
N GLU A 294 3.66 -7.67 -4.98
CA GLU A 294 3.83 -6.89 -6.21
C GLU A 294 5.04 -5.95 -6.14
N ILE A 295 5.25 -5.27 -5.01
CA ILE A 295 6.44 -4.45 -4.78
C ILE A 295 7.71 -5.32 -4.84
N LEU A 296 7.68 -6.49 -4.21
CA LEU A 296 8.80 -7.43 -4.22
C LEU A 296 9.12 -7.94 -5.63
N ASN A 297 8.10 -8.26 -6.42
CA ASN A 297 8.28 -8.72 -7.80
C ASN A 297 8.88 -7.66 -8.72
N ASP A 298 8.57 -6.39 -8.50
CA ASP A 298 9.09 -5.28 -9.31
C ASP A 298 10.49 -4.84 -8.92
N ASP A 299 10.97 -5.22 -7.75
CA ASP A 299 12.26 -4.79 -7.23
C ASP A 299 13.41 -5.63 -7.83
N GLU A 300 13.96 -5.12 -8.93
CA GLU A 300 15.09 -5.76 -9.63
C GLU A 300 16.37 -5.77 -8.79
N GLU A 301 16.58 -4.74 -7.95
CA GLU A 301 17.77 -4.66 -7.09
C GLU A 301 17.74 -5.78 -6.05
N LEU A 302 16.61 -6.02 -5.41
CA LEU A 302 16.43 -7.12 -4.48
C LEU A 302 16.62 -8.49 -5.16
N ARG A 303 16.13 -8.64 -6.39
CA ARG A 303 16.31 -9.86 -7.17
C ARG A 303 17.78 -10.14 -7.46
N GLN A 304 18.55 -9.10 -7.79
CA GLN A 304 19.99 -9.23 -8.08
C GLN A 304 20.83 -9.53 -6.82
N LEU A 305 20.39 -9.07 -5.64
CA LEU A 305 21.06 -9.38 -4.38
C LEU A 305 21.06 -10.86 -4.04
N GLY A 306 20.01 -11.60 -4.41
CA GLY A 306 19.91 -13.02 -4.14
C GLY A 306 18.67 -13.66 -4.76
N THR A 307 18.79 -14.15 -5.99
CA THR A 307 17.65 -14.71 -6.75
C THR A 307 16.92 -15.84 -6.02
N SER A 308 17.64 -16.72 -5.31
CA SER A 308 17.03 -17.82 -4.57
C SER A 308 16.25 -17.32 -3.35
N GLN A 309 16.84 -16.41 -2.59
CA GLN A 309 16.23 -15.80 -1.40
C GLN A 309 15.03 -14.94 -1.78
N HIS A 310 15.15 -14.17 -2.87
CA HIS A 310 14.05 -13.41 -3.43
C HIS A 310 12.86 -14.32 -3.77
N LYS A 311 13.09 -15.41 -4.51
CA LYS A 311 12.02 -16.37 -4.82
C LYS A 311 11.40 -16.97 -3.54
N MET A 312 12.22 -17.36 -2.57
CA MET A 312 11.72 -17.90 -1.29
C MET A 312 10.85 -16.86 -0.56
N LEU A 313 11.22 -15.59 -0.59
CA LEU A 313 10.44 -14.54 0.05
C LEU A 313 9.11 -14.31 -0.71
N VAL A 314 9.12 -14.31 -2.04
CA VAL A 314 7.90 -14.25 -2.87
C VAL A 314 6.96 -15.40 -2.53
N ASP A 315 7.49 -16.62 -2.45
CA ASP A 315 6.70 -17.82 -2.10
C ASP A 315 6.12 -17.71 -0.69
N LEU A 316 6.90 -17.23 0.28
CA LEU A 316 6.45 -17.03 1.67
C LEU A 316 5.32 -15.99 1.77
N VAL A 317 5.47 -14.85 1.09
CA VAL A 317 4.44 -13.80 1.04
C VAL A 317 3.17 -14.31 0.35
N SER A 318 3.31 -15.04 -0.76
CA SER A 318 2.19 -15.61 -1.52
C SER A 318 1.43 -16.68 -0.73
N GLU A 319 2.16 -17.52 0.00
CA GLU A 319 1.57 -18.50 0.90
C GLU A 319 0.77 -17.81 2.01
N LEU A 320 1.39 -16.82 2.68
CA LEU A 320 0.74 -16.10 3.76
C LEU A 320 -0.49 -15.32 3.27
N HIS A 321 -0.41 -14.68 2.10
CA HIS A 321 -1.56 -14.05 1.44
C HIS A 321 -2.73 -15.03 1.29
N SER A 322 -2.45 -16.23 0.76
CA SER A 322 -3.47 -17.26 0.58
C SER A 322 -4.03 -17.78 1.93
N ARG A 323 -3.18 -17.92 2.93
CA ARG A 323 -3.60 -18.33 4.29
C ARG A 323 -4.50 -17.27 4.93
N VAL A 324 -4.18 -15.99 4.79
CA VAL A 324 -5.01 -14.88 5.30
C VAL A 324 -6.36 -14.86 4.58
N ARG A 325 -6.37 -14.94 3.26
CA ARG A 325 -7.58 -14.98 2.44
C ARG A 325 -8.53 -16.07 2.87
N HIS A 326 -8.05 -17.28 3.08
CA HIS A 326 -8.86 -18.47 3.37
C HIS A 326 -9.02 -18.78 4.87
N GLY A 327 -8.21 -18.16 5.73
CA GLY A 327 -8.20 -18.41 7.18
C GLY A 327 -7.81 -19.84 7.50
N CYS A 328 -6.74 -20.36 6.90
CA CYS A 328 -6.32 -21.76 7.08
C CYS A 328 -4.80 -21.91 7.11
N LYS A 329 -4.36 -23.09 7.53
CA LYS A 329 -2.97 -23.50 7.48
C LYS A 329 -2.55 -23.90 6.06
N SER A 330 -1.23 -23.96 5.81
CA SER A 330 -0.64 -24.25 4.51
C SER A 330 -1.09 -25.57 3.91
N ASP A 331 -1.31 -26.60 4.74
CA ASP A 331 -1.73 -27.93 4.32
C ASP A 331 -3.10 -27.97 3.63
N LEU A 332 -3.95 -26.97 3.87
CA LEU A 332 -5.27 -26.86 3.26
C LEU A 332 -5.30 -26.05 1.96
N LEU A 333 -4.23 -25.32 1.61
CA LEU A 333 -4.27 -24.38 0.49
C LEU A 333 -4.67 -25.03 -0.83
N GLY A 334 -4.20 -26.24 -1.08
CA GLY A 334 -4.60 -27.00 -2.27
C GLY A 334 -6.10 -27.32 -2.34
N LEU A 335 -6.74 -27.57 -1.21
CA LEU A 335 -8.18 -27.88 -1.15
C LEU A 335 -9.06 -26.63 -1.20
N VAL A 336 -8.68 -25.57 -0.47
CA VAL A 336 -9.47 -24.33 -0.44
C VAL A 336 -9.41 -23.52 -1.74
N SER A 337 -8.43 -23.79 -2.60
CA SER A 337 -8.39 -23.22 -3.96
C SER A 337 -9.49 -23.79 -4.87
N ILE A 338 -10.09 -24.93 -4.52
CA ILE A 338 -11.18 -25.54 -5.29
C ILE A 338 -12.48 -24.81 -4.96
N ARG A 339 -13.16 -24.31 -5.99
CA ARG A 339 -14.43 -23.58 -5.83
C ARG A 339 -15.45 -24.39 -5.03
N GLY A 340 -15.97 -23.80 -3.97
CA GLY A 340 -16.98 -24.41 -3.09
C GLY A 340 -16.44 -25.23 -1.92
N ILE A 341 -15.11 -25.34 -1.80
CA ILE A 341 -14.47 -25.95 -0.61
C ILE A 341 -13.94 -24.83 0.29
N GLY A 342 -14.62 -24.56 1.39
CA GLY A 342 -14.14 -23.67 2.44
C GLY A 342 -13.25 -24.39 3.46
N ARG A 343 -12.54 -23.62 4.32
CA ARG A 343 -11.57 -24.13 5.31
C ARG A 343 -12.13 -25.28 6.18
N THR A 344 -13.36 -25.19 6.64
CA THR A 344 -14.00 -26.20 7.48
C THR A 344 -14.11 -27.54 6.75
N ARG A 345 -14.67 -27.53 5.53
CA ARG A 345 -14.78 -28.74 4.71
C ARG A 345 -13.42 -29.32 4.35
N ALA A 346 -12.46 -28.45 3.99
CA ALA A 346 -11.10 -28.88 3.69
C ALA A 346 -10.46 -29.60 4.89
N ARG A 347 -10.62 -29.05 6.12
CA ARG A 347 -10.10 -29.68 7.35
C ARG A 347 -10.76 -31.02 7.64
N GLU A 348 -12.08 -31.12 7.47
CA GLU A 348 -12.80 -32.39 7.60
C GLU A 348 -12.28 -33.44 6.60
N MET A 349 -12.08 -33.05 5.33
CA MET A 349 -11.55 -33.95 4.29
C MET A 349 -10.17 -34.47 4.65
N VAL A 350 -9.24 -33.59 5.08
CA VAL A 350 -7.90 -34.01 5.51
C VAL A 350 -7.97 -34.95 6.73
N THR A 351 -8.84 -34.65 7.69
CA THR A 351 -8.98 -35.49 8.91
C THR A 351 -9.56 -36.87 8.61
N LEU A 352 -10.41 -36.98 7.57
CA LEU A 352 -11.02 -38.25 7.19
C LEU A 352 -10.13 -39.11 6.28
N LEU A 353 -9.25 -38.49 5.52
CA LEU A 353 -8.40 -39.17 4.52
C LEU A 353 -7.01 -39.50 5.03
N GLY A 354 -6.58 -38.90 6.13
CA GLY A 354 -5.26 -39.03 6.60
C GLY A 354 -4.62 -39.20 7.65
#